data_b292fd3baa9b81eb1890a05e87ebd0d9
#
_entry.id   b292fd3baa9b81eb1890a05e87ebd0d9
#
_cell.length_a   1.000
_cell.length_b   1.000
_cell.length_c   1.000
_cell.angle_alpha   90.00
_cell.angle_beta   90.00
_cell.angle_gamma   90.00
#
_symmetry.space_group_name_H-M   'P 1'
#
loop_
_entity.id
_entity.type
_entity.pdbx_description
1 polymer ?
#
loop_
_entity_poly.entity_id
_entity_poly.type
_entity_poly.pdbx_seq_one_letter_code
_entity_poly.pdbx_strand_id
1 'polypeptide(L)'
;NQDLDLKNGCNLIPTKLLKLYLNKVKKVFYPHSENYDQKELVKKYLKKPCGQFTIELNTGNDKKIEKFCNKLKYFKMAASWGGHESLIFPEIARYNLESKYYSKTELLPKNYVRFYIGLENTDEIINDLSDALNEI
;
A
#
# COMPACT_ATOMS: atom_id res chain seq x y z
N ASN A 1 2.76 -22.76 -11.53
CA ASN A 1 2.24 -22.53 -10.19
C ASN A 1 2.64 -21.15 -9.61
N GLN A 2 3.84 -20.63 -9.92
CA GLN A 2 4.26 -19.28 -9.48
C GLN A 2 3.40 -18.14 -10.06
N ASP A 3 2.91 -18.27 -11.29
CA ASP A 3 2.02 -17.27 -11.92
C ASP A 3 0.63 -17.13 -11.24
N LEU A 4 0.16 -18.20 -10.60
CA LEU A 4 -1.12 -18.20 -9.86
C LEU A 4 -0.99 -17.53 -8.50
N ASP A 5 0.14 -17.69 -7.82
CA ASP A 5 0.40 -17.11 -6.50
C ASP A 5 0.60 -15.58 -6.58
N LEU A 6 1.31 -15.10 -7.62
CA LEU A 6 1.44 -13.66 -7.89
C LEU A 6 0.08 -12.99 -8.15
N LYS A 7 -0.80 -13.63 -8.94
CA LYS A 7 -2.15 -13.11 -9.20
C LYS A 7 -3.01 -13.09 -7.94
N ASN A 8 -2.89 -14.09 -7.09
CA ASN A 8 -3.64 -14.19 -5.84
C ASN A 8 -3.16 -13.17 -4.81
N GLY A 9 -1.85 -12.98 -4.64
CA GLY A 9 -1.27 -11.99 -3.73
C GLY A 9 -1.66 -10.56 -4.09
N CYS A 10 -1.53 -10.17 -5.35
CA CYS A 10 -1.85 -8.82 -5.82
C CYS A 10 -3.32 -8.43 -5.61
N ASN A 11 -4.27 -9.37 -5.70
CA ASN A 11 -5.69 -9.11 -5.47
C ASN A 11 -6.12 -9.36 -4.02
N LEU A 12 -5.51 -10.34 -3.38
CA LEU A 12 -5.92 -10.81 -2.06
C LEU A 12 -5.58 -9.81 -0.97
N ILE A 13 -4.39 -9.21 -1.00
CA ILE A 13 -3.91 -8.29 0.03
C ILE A 13 -4.77 -7.03 0.10
N PRO A 14 -5.00 -6.26 -0.99
CA PRO A 14 -5.87 -5.07 -0.93
C PRO A 14 -7.29 -5.40 -0.48
N THR A 15 -7.84 -6.55 -0.91
CA THR A 15 -9.20 -6.98 -0.54
C THR A 15 -9.30 -7.38 0.93
N LYS A 16 -8.31 -8.10 1.46
CA LYS A 16 -8.24 -8.46 2.88
C LYS A 16 -8.09 -7.24 3.77
N LEU A 17 -7.24 -6.29 3.40
CA LEU A 17 -7.06 -5.04 4.15
C LEU A 17 -8.37 -4.29 4.31
N LEU A 18 -9.17 -4.15 3.23
CA LEU A 18 -10.48 -3.51 3.31
C LEU A 18 -11.44 -4.26 4.23
N LYS A 19 -11.49 -5.60 4.16
CA LYS A 19 -12.47 -6.38 4.93
C LYS A 19 -12.14 -6.50 6.41
N LEU A 20 -10.87 -6.67 6.76
CA LEU A 20 -10.44 -7.00 8.12
C LEU A 20 -10.06 -5.79 8.96
N TYR A 21 -9.69 -4.66 8.33
CA TYR A 21 -9.11 -3.50 9.02
C TYR A 21 -9.85 -2.19 8.73
N LEU A 22 -11.18 -2.23 8.55
CA LEU A 22 -12.03 -1.05 8.30
C LEU A 22 -11.88 0.07 9.33
N ASN A 23 -11.54 -0.26 10.56
CA ASN A 23 -11.30 0.71 11.62
C ASN A 23 -9.89 1.35 11.58
N LYS A 24 -8.95 0.72 10.88
CA LYS A 24 -7.54 1.16 10.75
C LYS A 24 -7.20 1.69 9.36
N VAL A 25 -7.87 1.18 8.33
CA VAL A 25 -7.71 1.57 6.93
C VAL A 25 -9.01 2.19 6.44
N LYS A 26 -8.97 3.48 6.14
CA LYS A 26 -10.13 4.25 5.69
C LYS A 26 -10.47 3.97 4.22
N LYS A 27 -9.45 3.84 3.37
CA LYS A 27 -9.62 3.59 1.94
C LYS A 27 -8.43 2.81 1.38
N VAL A 28 -8.70 1.96 0.37
CA VAL A 28 -7.68 1.33 -0.46
C VAL A 28 -7.87 1.78 -1.90
N PHE A 29 -6.84 2.35 -2.48
CA PHE A 29 -6.78 2.76 -3.88
C PHE A 29 -6.10 1.65 -4.68
N TYR A 30 -6.92 0.82 -5.31
CA TYR A 30 -6.47 -0.30 -6.12
C TYR A 30 -7.33 -0.45 -7.37
N PRO A 31 -6.76 -0.36 -8.59
CA PRO A 31 -7.54 -0.32 -9.83
C PRO A 31 -8.46 -1.53 -10.06
N HIS A 32 -8.06 -2.71 -9.57
CA HIS A 32 -8.85 -3.94 -9.74
C HIS A 32 -9.82 -4.22 -8.58
N SER A 33 -9.99 -3.28 -7.64
CA SER A 33 -11.00 -3.41 -6.59
C SER A 33 -12.42 -3.26 -7.14
N GLU A 34 -13.38 -3.94 -6.50
CA GLU A 34 -14.80 -3.89 -6.89
C GLU A 34 -15.38 -2.47 -6.83
N ASN A 35 -14.85 -1.61 -5.97
CA ASN A 35 -15.33 -0.25 -5.73
C ASN A 35 -14.46 0.82 -6.39
N TYR A 36 -13.65 0.48 -7.40
CA TYR A 36 -12.85 1.46 -8.11
C TYR A 36 -13.69 2.28 -9.09
N ASP A 37 -13.57 3.60 -9.01
CA ASP A 37 -14.47 4.52 -9.74
C ASP A 37 -14.27 4.48 -11.27
N GLN A 38 -13.07 4.12 -11.75
CA GLN A 38 -12.70 4.17 -13.18
C GLN A 38 -12.62 2.78 -13.82
N LYS A 39 -13.59 1.91 -13.54
CA LYS A 39 -13.61 0.51 -14.01
C LYS A 39 -13.47 0.35 -15.52
N GLU A 40 -14.09 1.22 -16.29
CA GLU A 40 -14.03 1.14 -17.76
C GLU A 40 -12.62 1.45 -18.29
N LEU A 41 -11.90 2.37 -17.66
CA LEU A 41 -10.50 2.63 -17.99
C LEU A 41 -9.61 1.44 -17.58
N VAL A 42 -9.86 0.83 -16.44
CA VAL A 42 -9.15 -0.38 -16.02
C VAL A 42 -9.35 -1.50 -17.01
N LYS A 43 -10.58 -1.81 -17.40
CA LYS A 43 -10.87 -2.85 -18.42
C LYS A 43 -10.18 -2.57 -19.75
N LYS A 44 -10.12 -1.31 -20.16
CA LYS A 44 -9.53 -0.91 -21.44
C LYS A 44 -8.01 -0.99 -21.43
N TYR A 45 -7.35 -0.58 -20.35
CA TYR A 45 -5.91 -0.36 -20.32
C TYR A 45 -5.14 -1.33 -19.42
N LEU A 46 -5.75 -1.86 -18.35
CA LEU A 46 -5.09 -2.72 -17.36
C LEU A 46 -5.63 -4.15 -17.43
N LYS A 47 -5.10 -4.93 -18.35
CA LYS A 47 -5.56 -6.32 -18.59
C LYS A 47 -5.23 -7.30 -17.47
N LYS A 48 -4.26 -6.96 -16.62
CA LYS A 48 -3.78 -7.82 -15.52
C LYS A 48 -3.69 -7.01 -14.22
N PRO A 49 -3.92 -7.65 -13.07
CA PRO A 49 -3.67 -7.01 -11.77
C PRO A 49 -2.19 -6.65 -11.63
N CYS A 50 -1.93 -5.59 -10.87
CA CYS A 50 -0.59 -5.14 -10.52
C CYS A 50 -0.34 -5.27 -9.01
N GLY A 51 0.92 -5.35 -8.61
CA GLY A 51 1.31 -5.42 -7.20
C GLY A 51 1.26 -4.07 -6.46
N GLN A 52 0.89 -2.99 -7.14
CA GLN A 52 0.89 -1.65 -6.55
C GLN A 52 -0.50 -1.22 -6.10
N PHE A 53 -0.60 -0.75 -4.87
CA PHE A 53 -1.80 -0.12 -4.30
C PHE A 53 -1.42 0.92 -3.25
N THR A 54 -2.36 1.78 -2.89
CA THR A 54 -2.18 2.78 -1.82
C THR A 54 -3.29 2.61 -0.79
N ILE A 55 -2.96 2.75 0.49
CA ILE A 55 -3.94 2.84 1.56
C ILE A 55 -3.98 4.24 2.15
N GLU A 56 -5.17 4.63 2.61
CA GLU A 56 -5.38 5.75 3.51
C GLU A 56 -5.58 5.19 4.92
N LEU A 57 -4.62 5.42 5.82
CA LEU A 57 -4.74 5.03 7.22
C LEU A 57 -5.81 5.88 7.92
N ASN A 58 -6.60 5.26 8.78
CA ASN A 58 -7.63 5.96 9.55
C ASN A 58 -7.03 6.66 10.79
N THR A 59 -5.96 7.42 10.57
CA THR A 59 -5.30 8.23 11.59
C THR A 59 -4.59 9.41 10.96
N GLY A 60 -4.62 10.58 11.60
CA GLY A 60 -3.82 11.76 11.27
C GLY A 60 -2.61 11.95 12.19
N ASN A 61 -2.33 11.00 13.07
CA ASN A 61 -1.25 11.10 14.04
C ASN A 61 0.06 10.61 13.41
N ASP A 62 1.02 11.53 13.24
CA ASP A 62 2.32 11.25 12.61
C ASP A 62 3.06 10.09 13.30
N LYS A 63 3.08 10.04 14.63
CA LYS A 63 3.74 8.97 15.40
C LYS A 63 3.12 7.59 15.17
N LYS A 64 1.81 7.52 14.98
CA LYS A 64 1.12 6.27 14.64
C LYS A 64 1.46 5.81 13.23
N ILE A 65 1.53 6.74 12.28
CA ILE A 65 1.93 6.44 10.89
C ILE A 65 3.37 5.92 10.86
N GLU A 66 4.28 6.59 11.56
CA GLU A 66 5.68 6.17 11.68
C GLU A 66 5.80 4.79 12.35
N LYS A 67 5.04 4.55 13.44
CA LYS A 67 5.03 3.27 14.15
C LYS A 67 4.57 2.14 13.23
N PHE A 68 3.50 2.35 12.47
CA PHE A 68 3.03 1.40 11.47
C PHE A 68 4.12 1.08 10.45
N CYS A 69 4.72 2.10 9.83
CA CYS A 69 5.74 1.91 8.80
C CYS A 69 6.99 1.17 9.34
N ASN A 70 7.43 1.53 10.54
CA ASN A 70 8.62 0.95 11.17
C ASN A 70 8.41 -0.49 11.70
N LYS A 71 7.16 -0.92 11.88
CA LYS A 71 6.82 -2.27 12.32
C LYS A 71 6.95 -3.29 11.19
N LEU A 72 6.77 -2.87 9.94
CA LEU A 72 6.85 -3.74 8.77
C LEU A 72 8.24 -4.33 8.60
N LYS A 73 8.33 -5.64 8.42
CA LYS A 73 9.58 -6.42 8.32
C LYS A 73 9.94 -6.74 6.87
N TYR A 74 8.94 -7.09 6.07
CA TYR A 74 9.13 -7.50 4.68
C TYR A 74 9.18 -6.31 3.72
N PHE A 75 8.55 -5.20 4.06
CA PHE A 75 8.51 -4.01 3.22
C PHE A 75 9.74 -3.13 3.42
N LYS A 76 10.51 -2.92 2.36
CA LYS A 76 11.61 -1.94 2.36
C LYS A 76 11.11 -0.56 1.95
N MET A 77 11.61 0.50 2.59
CA MET A 77 11.23 1.87 2.24
C MET A 77 11.99 2.32 0.99
N ALA A 78 11.28 2.47 -0.12
CA ALA A 78 11.84 2.95 -1.37
C ALA A 78 10.77 3.57 -2.30
N ALA A 79 11.19 4.54 -3.11
CA ALA A 79 10.36 5.17 -4.14
C ALA A 79 10.25 4.33 -5.43
N SER A 80 10.69 3.07 -5.42
CA SER A 80 10.69 2.15 -6.55
C SER A 80 9.46 1.24 -6.59
N TRP A 81 9.37 0.40 -7.62
CA TRP A 81 8.36 -0.65 -7.83
C TRP A 81 8.82 -1.60 -8.94
N GLY A 82 8.18 -2.77 -9.07
CA GLY A 82 8.43 -3.71 -10.17
C GLY A 82 9.57 -4.68 -9.91
N GLY A 83 10.20 -4.65 -8.74
CA GLY A 83 11.25 -5.58 -8.32
C GLY A 83 10.70 -6.88 -7.70
N HIS A 84 11.57 -7.68 -7.14
CA HIS A 84 11.23 -8.94 -6.46
C HIS A 84 10.88 -8.73 -4.97
N GLU A 85 11.36 -7.62 -4.39
CA GLU A 85 11.08 -7.25 -3.00
C GLU A 85 9.80 -6.40 -2.86
N SER A 86 9.10 -6.59 -1.75
CA SER A 86 7.98 -5.75 -1.35
C SER A 86 8.47 -4.39 -0.84
N LEU A 87 7.82 -3.33 -1.30
CA LEU A 87 8.22 -1.96 -1.02
C LEU A 87 7.08 -1.13 -0.41
N ILE A 88 7.46 -0.19 0.45
CA ILE A 88 6.57 0.82 1.05
C ILE A 88 7.11 2.21 0.72
N PHE A 89 6.20 3.13 0.40
CA PHE A 89 6.50 4.55 0.27
C PHE A 89 5.41 5.38 0.97
N PRO A 90 5.61 5.72 2.25
CA PRO A 90 4.68 6.53 3.01
C PRO A 90 4.82 8.01 2.64
N GLU A 91 3.69 8.69 2.44
CA GLU A 91 3.69 10.12 2.09
C GLU A 91 4.33 10.99 3.18
N ILE A 92 4.21 10.61 4.45
CA ILE A 92 4.85 11.32 5.56
C ILE A 92 6.38 11.47 5.39
N ALA A 93 7.04 10.53 4.72
CA ALA A 93 8.47 10.61 4.45
C ALA A 93 8.82 11.82 3.55
N ARG A 94 7.93 12.22 2.63
CA ARG A 94 8.11 13.38 1.77
C ARG A 94 8.00 14.70 2.53
N TYR A 95 7.18 14.73 3.59
CA TYR A 95 7.05 15.93 4.43
C TYR A 95 8.32 16.25 5.22
N ASN A 96 9.15 15.23 5.48
CA ASN A 96 10.40 15.35 6.21
C ASN A 96 11.59 15.71 5.29
N LEU A 97 11.38 15.63 3.95
CA LEU A 97 12.38 16.10 3.00
C LEU A 97 12.34 17.64 2.93
N GLU A 98 13.50 18.28 2.88
CA GLU A 98 13.60 19.73 2.75
C GLU A 98 12.81 20.20 1.52
N SER A 99 12.04 21.28 1.68
CA SER A 99 11.13 21.86 0.68
C SER A 99 11.81 22.28 -0.64
N LYS A 100 13.13 22.17 -0.75
CA LYS A 100 13.92 22.46 -1.94
C LYS A 100 13.53 21.63 -3.17
N TYR A 101 12.98 20.42 -2.96
CA TYR A 101 12.71 19.47 -4.05
C TYR A 101 11.21 19.22 -4.30
N TYR A 102 10.34 19.66 -3.39
CA TYR A 102 8.91 19.42 -3.49
C TYR A 102 8.10 20.66 -3.10
N SER A 103 7.16 21.04 -3.95
CA SER A 103 6.14 22.01 -3.56
C SER A 103 5.21 21.36 -2.54
N LYS A 104 4.94 22.03 -1.40
CA LYS A 104 3.99 21.53 -0.39
C LYS A 104 2.57 21.34 -0.93
N THR A 105 2.24 22.01 -2.02
CA THR A 105 0.92 21.88 -2.69
C THR A 105 0.75 20.59 -3.49
N GLU A 106 1.84 19.87 -3.74
CA GLU A 106 1.83 18.60 -4.49
C GLU A 106 1.86 17.37 -3.58
N LEU A 107 1.90 17.56 -2.26
CA LEU A 107 1.93 16.46 -1.30
C LEU A 107 0.51 15.90 -1.08
N LEU A 108 0.41 14.57 -1.08
CA LEU A 108 -0.79 13.87 -0.64
C LEU A 108 -0.91 13.94 0.89
N PRO A 109 -2.07 13.61 1.47
CA PRO A 109 -2.20 13.50 2.93
C PRO A 109 -1.16 12.56 3.54
N LYS A 110 -0.58 12.94 4.67
CA LYS A 110 0.50 12.18 5.35
C LYS A 110 0.15 10.72 5.66
N ASN A 111 -1.14 10.43 5.87
CA ASN A 111 -1.66 9.09 6.15
C ASN A 111 -1.83 8.21 4.91
N TYR A 112 -1.37 8.65 3.74
CA TYR A 112 -1.31 7.82 2.54
C TYR A 112 -0.01 7.03 2.51
N VAL A 113 -0.15 5.73 2.27
CA VAL A 113 0.98 4.80 2.20
C VAL A 113 0.85 3.96 0.95
N ARG A 114 1.80 4.10 0.03
CA ARG A 114 1.87 3.30 -1.18
C ARG A 114 2.64 2.01 -0.90
N PHE A 115 2.10 0.91 -1.40
CA PHE A 115 2.70 -0.42 -1.36
C PHE A 115 3.00 -0.92 -2.76
N TYR A 116 4.05 -1.69 -2.87
CA TYR A 116 4.32 -2.61 -3.97
C TYR A 116 4.56 -4.00 -3.38
N ILE A 117 3.87 -5.01 -3.90
CA ILE A 117 4.00 -6.41 -3.48
C ILE A 117 5.00 -7.10 -4.39
N GLY A 118 6.05 -7.66 -3.81
CA GLY A 118 7.09 -8.44 -4.47
C GLY A 118 6.71 -9.92 -4.60
N LEU A 119 7.71 -10.79 -4.48
CA LEU A 119 7.59 -12.23 -4.68
C LEU A 119 7.60 -13.02 -3.37
N GLU A 120 7.55 -12.35 -2.23
CA GLU A 120 7.52 -12.99 -0.92
C GLU A 120 6.23 -13.80 -0.71
N ASN A 121 6.23 -14.68 0.26
CA ASN A 121 5.05 -15.48 0.60
C ASN A 121 3.87 -14.59 0.97
N THR A 122 2.72 -14.81 0.34
CA THR A 122 1.53 -13.98 0.51
C THR A 122 1.01 -13.96 1.95
N ASP A 123 1.05 -15.09 2.66
CA ASP A 123 0.56 -15.17 4.04
C ASP A 123 1.52 -14.44 5.01
N GLU A 124 2.82 -14.48 4.76
CA GLU A 124 3.81 -13.71 5.52
C GLU A 124 3.61 -12.21 5.35
N ILE A 125 3.36 -11.73 4.12
CA ILE A 125 3.05 -10.33 3.84
C ILE A 125 1.75 -9.89 4.53
N ILE A 126 0.71 -10.73 4.50
CA ILE A 126 -0.56 -10.45 5.17
C ILE A 126 -0.38 -10.37 6.69
N ASN A 127 0.36 -11.28 7.28
CA ASN A 127 0.63 -11.29 8.72
C ASN A 127 1.46 -10.06 9.13
N ASP A 128 2.47 -9.68 8.35
CA ASP A 128 3.29 -8.49 8.60
C ASP A 128 2.44 -7.19 8.59
N LEU A 129 1.57 -7.05 7.59
CA LEU A 129 0.63 -5.93 7.51
C LEU A 129 -0.37 -5.94 8.68
N SER A 130 -0.86 -7.11 9.05
CA SER A 130 -1.77 -7.32 10.18
C SER A 130 -1.14 -6.87 11.50
N ASP A 131 0.07 -7.34 11.77
CA ASP A 131 0.83 -7.01 12.98
C ASP A 131 1.10 -5.50 13.05
N ALA A 132 1.48 -4.88 11.92
CA ALA A 132 1.74 -3.45 11.85
C ALA A 132 0.46 -2.61 12.07
N LEU A 133 -0.68 -3.01 11.51
CA LEU A 133 -1.96 -2.32 11.69
C LEU A 133 -2.49 -2.43 13.13
N ASN A 134 -2.17 -3.49 13.85
CA ASN A 134 -2.58 -3.64 15.26
C ASN A 134 -1.84 -2.67 16.21
N GLU A 135 -0.74 -2.07 15.77
CA GLU A 135 0.05 -1.12 16.54
C GLU A 135 -0.52 0.33 16.53
N ILE A 136 -1.53 0.64 15.71
CA ILE A 136 -2.05 2.00 15.51
C ILE A 136 -3.53 2.17 15.88
#